data_5806ccc05faac254d8a947fd6b38ab25
#
_entry.id   5806ccc05faac254d8a947fd6b38ab25
#
_cell.length_a   1.000
_cell.length_b   1.000
_cell.length_c   1.000
_cell.angle_alpha   90.00
_cell.angle_beta   90.00
_cell.angle_gamma   90.00
#
_symmetry.space_group_name_H-M   'P 1'
#
loop_
_entity.id
_entity.type
_entity.pdbx_description
1 polymer ?
#
loop_
_entity_poly.entity_id
_entity_poly.type
_entity_poly.pdbx_seq_one_letter_code
_entity_poly.pdbx_strand_id
1 'polypeptide(L)'
;MALDMGGSNVRATKYLLKGNGVLEVIKEVKHAFPPEFMAGTAEQVFGFLADCIVESSPEPGTKLGFTFSYPSHQNAINHSTLVEWTKGFSASGCVGEDSVHLLEKALAARNCPITVTAICNDTVGTLISRSYSDPNTAVGIILGTGCNAAYMENTERITKCTTSSTTGRMIINMECGAIGDNNPSILPLLPFDVDLDPITPNPTRQHLEKMMSGMYLGELSRMWAVELWKERKLFVSHPGNCPFFTTPMSVDSKYCSLILGDNTAALEEVSRILLQFDIPASTQEDRELLRQVVFYIVRRSARLMASFIHAIYTHMGEEFNDKTVGVDGSVYKLMPFYQTWVAEGLEELGRKDIDIGLADDGSSIGAALIAFDVKES
;
A
#
# COMPACT_ATOMS: atom_id res chain seq x y z
N MET A 1 -6.03 19.60 8.20
CA MET A 1 -6.81 18.96 7.13
C MET A 1 -5.91 18.06 6.31
N ALA A 2 -6.42 17.00 5.72
CA ALA A 2 -5.68 16.16 4.79
C ALA A 2 -6.42 15.98 3.46
N LEU A 3 -5.65 15.89 2.39
CA LEU A 3 -6.06 15.38 1.09
C LEU A 3 -5.29 14.09 0.82
N ASP A 4 -5.98 13.00 0.55
CA ASP A 4 -5.39 11.73 0.19
C ASP A 4 -5.77 11.36 -1.25
N MET A 5 -4.79 11.29 -2.14
CA MET A 5 -4.95 10.89 -3.53
C MET A 5 -4.46 9.47 -3.71
N GLY A 6 -5.39 8.53 -3.64
CA GLY A 6 -5.13 7.12 -3.95
C GLY A 6 -5.18 6.79 -5.45
N GLY A 7 -5.04 5.51 -5.77
CA GLY A 7 -5.08 5.05 -7.18
C GLY A 7 -6.45 5.14 -7.85
N SER A 8 -7.55 5.12 -7.10
CA SER A 8 -8.93 5.14 -7.65
C SER A 8 -9.87 6.08 -6.93
N ASN A 9 -9.45 6.62 -5.80
CA ASN A 9 -10.28 7.49 -4.95
C ASN A 9 -9.47 8.68 -4.48
N VAL A 10 -10.17 9.77 -4.23
CA VAL A 10 -9.65 10.93 -3.50
C VAL A 10 -10.48 11.13 -2.25
N ARG A 11 -9.81 11.54 -1.17
CA ARG A 11 -10.46 11.82 0.11
C ARG A 11 -9.91 13.11 0.70
N ALA A 12 -10.80 14.04 1.03
CA ALA A 12 -10.49 15.28 1.74
C ALA A 12 -11.13 15.21 3.13
N THR A 13 -10.30 15.20 4.19
CA THR A 13 -10.76 15.00 5.56
C THR A 13 -10.29 16.12 6.47
N LYS A 14 -11.22 16.67 7.24
CA LYS A 14 -10.97 17.67 8.27
C LYS A 14 -10.97 17.00 9.63
N TYR A 15 -9.87 17.17 10.36
CA TYR A 15 -9.67 16.60 11.70
C TYR A 15 -9.60 17.68 12.76
N LEU A 16 -10.11 17.36 13.95
CA LEU A 16 -9.80 18.07 15.20
C LEU A 16 -8.79 17.22 15.98
N LEU A 17 -7.58 17.74 16.16
CA LEU A 17 -6.53 17.09 16.93
C LEU A 17 -6.70 17.46 18.41
N LYS A 18 -6.94 16.46 19.26
CA LYS A 18 -7.19 16.64 20.71
C LYS A 18 -5.95 16.38 21.56
N GLY A 19 -4.83 15.96 20.95
CA GLY A 19 -3.62 15.52 21.66
C GLY A 19 -3.71 14.09 22.16
N ASN A 20 -2.57 13.56 22.64
CA ASN A 20 -2.44 12.22 23.25
C ASN A 20 -3.03 11.08 22.40
N GLY A 21 -2.81 11.11 21.09
CA GLY A 21 -3.35 10.09 20.18
C GLY A 21 -4.82 10.20 19.85
N VAL A 22 -5.53 11.21 20.38
CA VAL A 22 -6.97 11.38 20.16
C VAL A 22 -7.23 12.40 19.05
N LEU A 23 -8.05 12.01 18.10
CA LEU A 23 -8.52 12.89 17.03
C LEU A 23 -10.02 12.63 16.76
N GLU A 24 -10.67 13.59 16.11
CA GLU A 24 -12.06 13.51 15.70
C GLU A 24 -12.19 13.92 14.23
N VAL A 25 -12.90 13.13 13.44
CA VAL A 25 -13.25 13.49 12.06
C VAL A 25 -14.42 14.49 12.11
N ILE A 26 -14.15 15.71 11.67
CA ILE A 26 -15.18 16.77 11.63
C ILE A 26 -15.97 16.67 10.33
N LYS A 27 -15.30 16.43 9.22
CA LYS A 27 -15.92 16.26 7.90
C LYS A 27 -15.04 15.43 7.00
N GLU A 28 -15.64 14.52 6.25
CA GLU A 28 -14.97 13.74 5.20
C GLU A 28 -15.76 13.90 3.89
N VAL A 29 -15.01 14.11 2.82
CA VAL A 29 -15.48 14.08 1.43
C VAL A 29 -14.69 13.02 0.70
N LYS A 30 -15.38 12.07 0.08
CA LYS A 30 -14.76 10.97 -0.66
C LYS A 30 -15.43 10.77 -2.01
N HIS A 31 -14.63 10.77 -3.05
CA HIS A 31 -15.08 10.53 -4.42
C HIS A 31 -14.21 9.49 -5.13
N ALA A 32 -14.84 8.70 -6.01
CA ALA A 32 -14.08 7.94 -7.00
C ALA A 32 -13.46 8.91 -8.00
N PHE A 33 -12.22 8.64 -8.41
CA PHE A 33 -11.56 9.46 -9.42
C PHE A 33 -12.18 9.17 -10.81
N PRO A 34 -12.66 10.19 -11.56
CA PRO A 34 -13.20 9.97 -12.88
C PRO A 34 -12.14 9.39 -13.83
N PRO A 35 -12.40 8.25 -14.50
CA PRO A 35 -11.41 7.64 -15.39
C PRO A 35 -10.91 8.57 -16.50
N GLU A 36 -11.79 9.44 -17.01
CA GLU A 36 -11.46 10.44 -18.02
C GLU A 36 -10.45 11.50 -17.51
N PHE A 37 -10.43 11.81 -16.21
CA PHE A 37 -9.46 12.73 -15.62
C PHE A 37 -8.12 12.04 -15.38
N MET A 38 -8.12 10.73 -15.07
CA MET A 38 -6.88 9.97 -14.90
C MET A 38 -6.01 10.00 -16.16
N ALA A 39 -6.61 10.06 -17.35
CA ALA A 39 -5.94 10.19 -18.65
C ALA A 39 -6.03 11.61 -19.25
N GLY A 40 -6.49 12.57 -18.48
CA GLY A 40 -6.77 13.94 -18.92
C GLY A 40 -5.57 14.89 -18.84
N THR A 41 -5.78 16.03 -18.22
CA THR A 41 -4.76 17.08 -18.02
C THR A 41 -4.52 17.39 -16.54
N ALA A 42 -3.41 18.05 -16.23
CA ALA A 42 -3.13 18.55 -14.88
C ALA A 42 -4.28 19.41 -14.32
N GLU A 43 -4.90 20.24 -15.16
CA GLU A 43 -6.03 21.07 -14.75
C GLU A 43 -7.25 20.24 -14.34
N GLN A 44 -7.53 19.13 -15.03
CA GLN A 44 -8.62 18.22 -14.67
C GLN A 44 -8.32 17.46 -13.38
N VAL A 45 -7.13 16.88 -13.27
CA VAL A 45 -6.71 16.14 -12.06
C VAL A 45 -6.73 17.05 -10.84
N PHE A 46 -5.93 18.12 -10.86
CA PHE A 46 -5.78 19.00 -9.70
C PHE A 46 -7.02 19.88 -9.46
N GLY A 47 -7.78 20.18 -10.53
CA GLY A 47 -9.09 20.80 -10.43
C GLY A 47 -10.05 19.92 -9.61
N PHE A 48 -10.17 18.64 -9.93
CA PHE A 48 -11.00 17.70 -9.17
C PHE A 48 -10.56 17.57 -7.71
N LEU A 49 -9.26 17.51 -7.44
CA LEU A 49 -8.73 17.52 -6.08
C LEU A 49 -9.15 18.78 -5.31
N ALA A 50 -9.04 19.95 -5.94
CA ALA A 50 -9.43 21.21 -5.33
C ALA A 50 -10.96 21.29 -5.10
N ASP A 51 -11.79 20.72 -5.98
CA ASP A 51 -13.24 20.63 -5.77
C ASP A 51 -13.60 19.79 -4.53
N CYS A 52 -12.94 18.65 -4.31
CA CYS A 52 -13.09 17.83 -3.11
C CYS A 52 -12.72 18.60 -1.83
N ILE A 53 -11.66 19.41 -1.89
CA ILE A 53 -11.24 20.26 -0.76
C ILE A 53 -12.29 21.32 -0.48
N VAL A 54 -12.76 22.04 -1.50
CA VAL A 54 -13.79 23.09 -1.35
C VAL A 54 -15.08 22.51 -0.78
N GLU A 55 -15.51 21.34 -1.25
CA GLU A 55 -16.68 20.63 -0.73
C GLU A 55 -16.55 20.32 0.77
N SER A 56 -15.33 20.07 1.26
CA SER A 56 -15.09 19.86 2.69
C SER A 56 -15.24 21.12 3.54
N SER A 57 -15.42 22.30 2.91
CA SER A 57 -15.66 23.59 3.56
C SER A 57 -14.55 23.97 4.55
N PRO A 58 -13.30 24.13 4.13
CA PRO A 58 -12.22 24.51 5.02
C PRO A 58 -12.37 25.99 5.46
N GLU A 59 -12.00 26.27 6.71
CA GLU A 59 -11.90 27.65 7.19
C GLU A 59 -10.62 28.34 6.65
N PRO A 60 -10.63 29.66 6.50
CA PRO A 60 -9.41 30.43 6.20
C PRO A 60 -8.28 30.10 7.20
N GLY A 61 -7.07 29.91 6.68
CA GLY A 61 -5.91 29.54 7.50
C GLY A 61 -5.82 28.05 7.84
N THR A 62 -6.71 27.19 7.32
CA THR A 62 -6.58 25.75 7.47
C THR A 62 -5.31 25.28 6.76
N LYS A 63 -4.43 24.59 7.50
CA LYS A 63 -3.26 23.90 6.95
C LYS A 63 -3.67 22.61 6.29
N LEU A 64 -3.16 22.33 5.08
CA LEU A 64 -3.44 21.12 4.32
C LEU A 64 -2.19 20.25 4.20
N GLY A 65 -2.30 19.00 4.62
CA GLY A 65 -1.37 17.93 4.29
C GLY A 65 -1.87 17.17 3.07
N PHE A 66 -0.98 16.90 2.12
CA PHE A 66 -1.31 16.21 0.89
C PHE A 66 -0.59 14.87 0.83
N THR A 67 -1.34 13.77 0.93
CA THR A 67 -0.82 12.43 0.65
C THR A 67 -0.83 12.18 -0.85
N PHE A 68 0.37 12.02 -1.40
CA PHE A 68 0.60 11.84 -2.83
C PHE A 68 1.52 10.63 -3.06
N SER A 69 0.90 9.48 -3.30
CA SER A 69 1.59 8.17 -3.34
C SER A 69 1.96 7.81 -4.78
N TYR A 70 2.77 8.67 -5.41
CA TYR A 70 3.34 8.47 -6.74
C TYR A 70 4.85 8.72 -6.71
N PRO A 71 5.65 8.07 -7.58
CA PRO A 71 7.09 8.33 -7.68
C PRO A 71 7.37 9.81 -7.89
N SER A 72 8.07 10.42 -6.95
CA SER A 72 8.30 11.87 -6.93
C SER A 72 9.67 12.23 -6.33
N HIS A 73 10.23 13.34 -6.77
CA HIS A 73 11.40 13.95 -6.14
C HIS A 73 10.94 15.02 -5.15
N GLN A 74 10.99 14.70 -3.87
CA GLN A 74 10.67 15.62 -2.79
C GLN A 74 11.96 16.27 -2.26
N ASN A 75 12.07 17.59 -2.36
CA ASN A 75 13.23 18.37 -1.90
C ASN A 75 12.89 19.33 -0.74
N ALA A 76 11.62 19.50 -0.42
CA ALA A 76 11.13 20.22 0.75
C ALA A 76 9.83 19.59 1.27
N ILE A 77 9.42 19.97 2.47
CA ILE A 77 8.21 19.41 3.10
C ILE A 77 6.94 19.70 2.29
N ASN A 78 6.94 20.78 1.54
CA ASN A 78 5.82 21.25 0.72
C ASN A 78 6.19 21.41 -0.77
N HIS A 79 7.16 20.61 -1.26
CA HIS A 79 7.55 20.63 -2.67
C HIS A 79 7.91 19.22 -3.15
N SER A 80 7.22 18.74 -4.18
CA SER A 80 7.41 17.39 -4.70
C SER A 80 7.14 17.32 -6.21
N THR A 81 8.19 17.10 -6.99
CA THR A 81 8.11 16.97 -8.45
C THR A 81 7.73 15.55 -8.84
N LEU A 82 6.64 15.37 -9.58
CA LEU A 82 6.20 14.07 -10.08
C LEU A 82 7.20 13.54 -11.13
N VAL A 83 7.70 12.31 -10.90
CA VAL A 83 8.63 11.63 -11.83
C VAL A 83 7.88 10.86 -12.91
N GLU A 84 6.91 10.07 -12.50
CA GLU A 84 6.09 9.26 -13.41
C GLU A 84 4.73 8.95 -12.78
N TRP A 85 3.74 8.77 -13.64
CA TRP A 85 2.45 8.27 -13.20
C TRP A 85 2.46 6.74 -13.04
N THR A 86 1.73 6.26 -12.05
CA THR A 86 1.44 4.84 -11.79
C THR A 86 -0.05 4.66 -11.55
N LYS A 87 -0.49 3.47 -11.15
CA LYS A 87 -1.88 3.19 -10.73
C LYS A 87 -2.94 3.58 -11.77
N GLY A 88 -2.61 3.51 -13.08
CA GLY A 88 -3.56 3.80 -14.15
C GLY A 88 -3.69 5.28 -14.54
N PHE A 89 -2.93 6.19 -13.92
CA PHE A 89 -2.89 7.59 -14.33
C PHE A 89 -1.94 7.78 -15.53
N SER A 90 -2.30 8.75 -16.39
CA SER A 90 -1.49 9.17 -17.54
C SER A 90 -1.72 10.65 -17.91
N ALA A 91 -2.27 11.44 -16.98
CA ALA A 91 -2.62 12.84 -17.23
C ALA A 91 -1.41 13.67 -17.67
N SER A 92 -1.60 14.47 -18.71
CA SER A 92 -0.58 15.36 -19.28
C SER A 92 -0.34 16.60 -18.41
N GLY A 93 0.87 17.18 -18.49
CA GLY A 93 1.21 18.43 -17.79
C GLY A 93 1.45 18.26 -16.29
N CYS A 94 1.70 17.04 -15.80
CA CYS A 94 1.97 16.76 -14.39
C CYS A 94 3.40 16.25 -14.17
N VAL A 95 3.90 15.39 -15.06
CA VAL A 95 5.25 14.85 -14.96
C VAL A 95 6.27 15.98 -15.15
N GLY A 96 7.22 16.07 -14.23
CA GLY A 96 8.21 17.12 -14.18
C GLY A 96 7.74 18.39 -13.47
N GLU A 97 6.48 18.46 -13.03
CA GLU A 97 5.91 19.62 -12.33
C GLU A 97 5.78 19.34 -10.82
N ASP A 98 5.79 20.43 -10.04
CA ASP A 98 5.54 20.36 -8.59
C ASP A 98 4.06 20.15 -8.30
N SER A 99 3.72 19.01 -7.71
CA SER A 99 2.34 18.61 -7.38
C SER A 99 1.68 19.58 -6.38
N VAL A 100 2.45 20.17 -5.47
CA VAL A 100 1.92 21.19 -4.53
C VAL A 100 1.53 22.44 -5.28
N HIS A 101 2.41 22.95 -6.16
CA HIS A 101 2.13 24.13 -6.97
C HIS A 101 0.89 23.94 -7.86
N LEU A 102 0.75 22.78 -8.49
CA LEU A 102 -0.42 22.45 -9.31
C LEU A 102 -1.72 22.47 -8.48
N LEU A 103 -1.69 21.93 -7.26
CA LEU A 103 -2.83 21.94 -6.36
C LEU A 103 -3.17 23.35 -5.88
N GLU A 104 -2.17 24.14 -5.48
CA GLU A 104 -2.36 25.53 -5.03
C GLU A 104 -2.93 26.41 -6.12
N LYS A 105 -2.46 26.25 -7.36
CA LYS A 105 -3.03 26.93 -8.53
C LYS A 105 -4.51 26.60 -8.72
N ALA A 106 -4.88 25.33 -8.55
CA ALA A 106 -6.26 24.91 -8.68
C ALA A 106 -7.16 25.42 -7.53
N LEU A 107 -6.63 25.50 -6.31
CA LEU A 107 -7.32 26.08 -5.14
C LEU A 107 -7.50 27.59 -5.30
N ALA A 108 -6.48 28.32 -5.78
CA ALA A 108 -6.57 29.74 -6.05
C ALA A 108 -7.65 30.08 -7.11
N ALA A 109 -7.77 29.28 -8.17
CA ALA A 109 -8.81 29.41 -9.18
C ALA A 109 -10.23 29.26 -8.61
N ARG A 110 -10.38 28.65 -7.42
CA ARG A 110 -11.64 28.45 -6.69
C ARG A 110 -11.83 29.42 -5.53
N ASN A 111 -10.92 30.40 -5.37
CA ASN A 111 -10.88 31.31 -4.23
C ASN A 111 -10.87 30.56 -2.89
N CYS A 112 -10.23 29.40 -2.82
CA CYS A 112 -10.11 28.61 -1.60
C CYS A 112 -8.88 29.08 -0.81
N PRO A 113 -9.03 29.70 0.39
CA PRO A 113 -7.96 30.37 1.10
C PRO A 113 -7.20 29.42 2.04
N ILE A 114 -6.71 28.29 1.53
CA ILE A 114 -5.90 27.35 2.30
C ILE A 114 -4.54 27.15 1.65
N THR A 115 -3.56 26.73 2.43
CA THR A 115 -2.18 26.49 2.00
C THR A 115 -1.82 25.02 2.15
N VAL A 116 -1.15 24.47 1.15
CA VAL A 116 -0.56 23.13 1.23
C VAL A 116 0.75 23.22 2.00
N THR A 117 0.75 22.90 3.28
CA THR A 117 1.92 23.04 4.15
C THR A 117 2.83 21.81 4.15
N ALA A 118 2.30 20.66 3.71
CA ALA A 118 3.10 19.43 3.61
C ALA A 118 2.57 18.51 2.50
N ILE A 119 3.50 17.83 1.85
CA ILE A 119 3.22 16.68 0.98
C ILE A 119 4.02 15.48 1.46
N CYS A 120 3.41 14.29 1.47
CA CYS A 120 4.09 13.08 1.93
C CYS A 120 3.60 11.84 1.18
N ASN A 121 4.41 10.79 1.21
CA ASN A 121 4.00 9.46 0.79
C ASN A 121 3.08 8.82 1.86
N ASP A 122 2.23 7.88 1.45
CA ASP A 122 1.27 7.19 2.31
C ASP A 122 1.95 6.39 3.45
N THR A 123 3.13 5.81 3.23
CA THR A 123 3.87 5.08 4.29
C THR A 123 4.44 6.01 5.34
N VAL A 124 4.91 7.20 4.93
CA VAL A 124 5.33 8.26 5.87
C VAL A 124 4.15 8.71 6.71
N GLY A 125 2.99 8.92 6.07
CA GLY A 125 1.74 9.20 6.76
C GLY A 125 1.37 8.11 7.76
N THR A 126 1.45 6.84 7.36
CA THR A 126 1.17 5.68 8.23
C THR A 126 2.07 5.64 9.47
N LEU A 127 3.39 5.89 9.31
CA LEU A 127 4.32 5.98 10.42
C LEU A 127 3.92 7.10 11.39
N ILE A 128 3.69 8.30 10.89
CA ILE A 128 3.33 9.47 11.70
C ILE A 128 1.97 9.30 12.38
N SER A 129 0.98 8.76 11.67
CA SER A 129 -0.34 8.50 12.24
C SER A 129 -0.24 7.54 13.43
N ARG A 130 0.48 6.44 13.28
CA ARG A 130 0.66 5.47 14.35
C ARG A 130 1.48 6.07 15.50
N SER A 131 2.53 6.87 15.21
CA SER A 131 3.34 7.52 16.24
C SER A 131 2.56 8.52 17.08
N TYR A 132 1.46 9.07 16.59
CA TYR A 132 0.58 9.94 17.37
C TYR A 132 -0.13 9.21 18.51
N SER A 133 -0.49 7.94 18.32
CA SER A 133 -1.09 7.08 19.34
C SER A 133 -0.05 6.24 20.11
N ASP A 134 1.05 5.89 19.46
CA ASP A 134 2.15 5.13 20.04
C ASP A 134 3.49 5.79 19.68
N PRO A 135 4.04 6.63 20.59
CA PRO A 135 5.30 7.35 20.34
C PRO A 135 6.53 6.46 20.08
N ASN A 136 6.42 5.16 20.33
CA ASN A 136 7.48 4.20 20.02
C ASN A 136 7.50 3.76 18.55
N THR A 137 6.54 4.16 17.74
CA THR A 137 6.49 3.78 16.32
C THR A 137 7.68 4.38 15.56
N ALA A 138 8.46 3.51 14.93
CA ALA A 138 9.62 3.91 14.12
C ALA A 138 9.59 3.36 12.68
N VAL A 139 8.64 2.50 12.37
CA VAL A 139 8.43 1.92 11.02
C VAL A 139 6.96 2.05 10.65
N GLY A 140 6.69 2.46 9.43
CA GLY A 140 5.36 2.48 8.82
C GLY A 140 5.35 1.59 7.58
N ILE A 141 4.36 0.71 7.45
CA ILE A 141 4.23 -0.20 6.31
C ILE A 141 2.83 -0.11 5.74
N ILE A 142 2.73 -0.06 4.42
CA ILE A 142 1.49 -0.29 3.70
C ILE A 142 1.57 -1.62 2.98
N LEU A 143 0.58 -2.48 3.22
CA LEU A 143 0.39 -3.74 2.51
C LEU A 143 -1.08 -3.90 2.12
N GLY A 144 -1.38 -3.39 0.95
CA GLY A 144 -2.69 -3.38 0.32
C GLY A 144 -2.63 -3.85 -1.12
N THR A 145 -3.12 -3.04 -2.06
CA THR A 145 -2.97 -3.28 -3.50
C THR A 145 -1.50 -3.35 -3.91
N GLY A 146 -0.66 -2.45 -3.38
CA GLY A 146 0.79 -2.49 -3.47
C GLY A 146 1.43 -2.72 -2.09
N CYS A 147 2.77 -2.63 -2.03
CA CYS A 147 3.50 -2.59 -0.78
C CYS A 147 4.57 -1.51 -0.78
N ASN A 148 4.69 -0.82 0.36
CA ASN A 148 5.76 0.13 0.60
C ASN A 148 6.03 0.26 2.10
N ALA A 149 7.18 0.84 2.48
CA ALA A 149 7.54 1.09 3.85
C ALA A 149 8.28 2.42 4.03
N ALA A 150 8.20 2.96 5.24
CA ALA A 150 9.02 4.07 5.70
C ALA A 150 9.57 3.74 7.09
N TYR A 151 10.76 4.26 7.41
CA TYR A 151 11.37 4.06 8.72
C TYR A 151 12.11 5.29 9.20
N MET A 152 12.35 5.36 10.50
CA MET A 152 13.12 6.43 11.13
C MET A 152 14.61 6.13 11.01
N GLU A 153 15.38 7.05 10.41
CA GLU A 153 16.83 6.93 10.27
C GLU A 153 17.55 8.04 11.05
N ASN A 154 18.73 7.75 11.55
CA ASN A 154 19.62 8.76 12.11
C ASN A 154 20.25 9.58 10.98
N THR A 155 20.19 10.90 11.07
CA THR A 155 20.66 11.81 10.00
C THR A 155 22.14 11.62 9.68
N GLU A 156 22.96 11.23 10.64
CA GLU A 156 24.39 10.93 10.46
C GLU A 156 24.65 9.77 9.49
N ARG A 157 23.69 8.85 9.34
CA ARG A 157 23.77 7.71 8.42
C ARG A 157 23.29 8.04 7.03
N ILE A 158 22.66 9.20 6.82
CA ILE A 158 22.16 9.65 5.52
C ILE A 158 23.31 10.36 4.77
N THR A 159 23.94 9.63 3.84
CA THR A 159 25.12 10.12 3.13
C THR A 159 24.81 10.80 1.79
N LYS A 160 23.60 10.64 1.27
CA LYS A 160 23.21 11.09 -0.08
C LYS A 160 22.68 12.53 -0.12
N CYS A 161 22.32 13.10 1.01
CA CYS A 161 21.89 14.49 1.09
C CYS A 161 22.42 15.14 2.37
N THR A 162 22.62 16.46 2.31
CA THR A 162 22.89 17.25 3.50
C THR A 162 21.55 17.62 4.12
N THR A 163 21.28 17.09 5.29
CA THR A 163 20.05 17.40 6.03
C THR A 163 20.36 18.02 7.37
N SER A 164 19.56 18.97 7.79
CA SER A 164 19.55 19.50 9.14
C SER A 164 18.28 19.04 9.84
N SER A 165 18.41 18.28 10.90
CA SER A 165 17.30 17.87 11.74
C SER A 165 17.54 18.29 13.18
N THR A 166 16.57 18.92 13.82
CA THR A 166 16.66 19.31 15.25
C THR A 166 16.59 18.09 16.17
N THR A 167 16.10 16.96 15.68
CA THR A 167 15.97 15.70 16.43
C THR A 167 17.11 14.73 16.15
N GLY A 168 17.99 15.01 15.17
CA GLY A 168 19.01 14.08 14.68
C GLY A 168 18.43 12.88 13.91
N ARG A 169 17.14 12.90 13.55
CA ARG A 169 16.44 11.83 12.86
C ARG A 169 15.65 12.33 11.67
N MET A 170 15.41 11.44 10.69
CA MET A 170 14.63 11.71 9.49
C MET A 170 13.87 10.43 9.08
N ILE A 171 12.66 10.59 8.56
CA ILE A 171 11.91 9.48 7.99
C ILE A 171 12.37 9.26 6.54
N ILE A 172 12.66 7.99 6.22
CA ILE A 172 13.05 7.54 4.89
C ILE A 172 11.88 6.76 4.28
N ASN A 173 11.36 7.24 3.15
CA ASN A 173 10.49 6.45 2.29
C ASN A 173 11.35 5.47 1.49
N MET A 174 11.06 4.17 1.57
CA MET A 174 11.96 3.14 1.05
C MET A 174 11.72 2.77 -0.41
N GLU A 175 10.48 2.89 -0.89
CA GLU A 175 10.06 2.31 -2.17
C GLU A 175 10.42 0.82 -2.25
N CYS A 176 10.09 0.09 -1.18
CA CYS A 176 10.56 -1.29 -0.97
C CYS A 176 9.97 -2.30 -1.96
N GLY A 177 8.88 -1.98 -2.63
CA GLY A 177 8.35 -2.81 -3.71
C GLY A 177 9.38 -3.12 -4.79
N ALA A 178 10.32 -2.19 -5.02
CA ALA A 178 11.41 -2.29 -6.01
C ALA A 178 12.63 -3.12 -5.55
N ILE A 179 12.58 -3.70 -4.35
CA ILE A 179 13.65 -4.63 -3.91
C ILE A 179 13.70 -5.82 -4.89
N GLY A 180 14.89 -6.08 -5.39
CA GLY A 180 15.13 -7.12 -6.40
C GLY A 180 15.20 -6.61 -7.86
N ASP A 181 14.77 -5.38 -8.16
CA ASP A 181 14.72 -4.86 -9.53
C ASP A 181 16.11 -4.86 -10.19
N ASN A 182 17.14 -4.46 -9.46
CA ASN A 182 18.52 -4.47 -9.96
C ASN A 182 19.21 -5.84 -9.85
N ASN A 183 18.72 -6.72 -9.01
CA ASN A 183 19.26 -8.05 -8.78
C ASN A 183 18.17 -9.00 -8.24
N PRO A 184 17.39 -9.63 -9.13
CA PRO A 184 16.31 -10.54 -8.71
C PRO A 184 16.78 -11.74 -7.88
N SER A 185 18.07 -12.12 -7.97
CA SER A 185 18.61 -13.28 -7.25
C SER A 185 18.64 -13.13 -5.72
N ILE A 186 18.46 -11.93 -5.19
CA ILE A 186 18.33 -11.70 -3.74
C ILE A 186 16.97 -12.13 -3.18
N LEU A 187 15.97 -12.30 -4.06
CA LEU A 187 14.64 -12.74 -3.68
C LEU A 187 14.48 -14.25 -3.94
N PRO A 188 13.72 -14.96 -3.08
CA PRO A 188 13.45 -16.39 -3.26
C PRO A 188 12.36 -16.60 -4.34
N LEU A 189 12.63 -16.19 -5.58
CA LEU A 189 11.71 -16.30 -6.70
C LEU A 189 11.45 -17.77 -7.04
N LEU A 190 10.20 -18.12 -7.26
CA LEU A 190 9.74 -19.38 -7.78
C LEU A 190 9.39 -19.22 -9.27
N PRO A 191 9.26 -20.31 -10.06
CA PRO A 191 8.95 -20.21 -11.48
C PRO A 191 7.74 -19.34 -11.79
N PHE A 192 6.67 -19.43 -11.03
CA PHE A 192 5.48 -18.61 -11.23
C PHE A 192 5.68 -17.11 -10.91
N ASP A 193 6.66 -16.73 -10.08
CA ASP A 193 7.01 -15.32 -9.89
C ASP A 193 7.69 -14.76 -11.13
N VAL A 194 8.55 -15.58 -11.77
CA VAL A 194 9.21 -15.22 -13.02
C VAL A 194 8.19 -15.14 -14.17
N ASP A 195 7.25 -16.06 -14.22
CA ASP A 195 6.20 -16.10 -15.26
C ASP A 195 5.16 -14.97 -15.06
N LEU A 196 4.94 -14.50 -13.83
CA LEU A 196 4.07 -13.37 -13.53
C LEU A 196 4.64 -12.05 -14.06
N ASP A 197 5.94 -11.84 -13.93
CA ASP A 197 6.57 -10.55 -14.20
C ASP A 197 6.20 -9.95 -15.59
N PRO A 198 6.36 -10.69 -16.71
CA PRO A 198 6.10 -10.15 -18.06
C PRO A 198 4.62 -9.85 -18.35
N ILE A 199 3.68 -10.39 -17.59
CA ILE A 199 2.24 -10.17 -17.81
C ILE A 199 1.67 -9.03 -16.94
N THR A 200 2.51 -8.40 -16.12
CA THR A 200 2.13 -7.26 -15.28
C THR A 200 2.30 -5.93 -16.04
N PRO A 201 1.67 -4.83 -15.56
CA PRO A 201 1.82 -3.50 -16.17
C PRO A 201 3.25 -2.95 -16.12
N ASN A 202 4.13 -3.49 -15.25
CA ASN A 202 5.48 -3.01 -14.97
C ASN A 202 6.52 -4.16 -15.00
N PRO A 203 6.76 -4.80 -16.16
CA PRO A 203 7.76 -5.86 -16.29
C PRO A 203 9.15 -5.41 -15.81
N THR A 204 9.89 -6.30 -15.16
CA THR A 204 11.22 -6.09 -14.57
C THR A 204 11.30 -5.10 -13.41
N ARG A 205 10.16 -4.67 -12.90
CA ARG A 205 10.03 -3.69 -11.82
C ARG A 205 9.15 -4.24 -10.70
N GLN A 206 9.37 -3.75 -9.48
CA GLN A 206 8.53 -4.05 -8.32
C GLN A 206 8.49 -5.55 -7.96
N HIS A 207 9.64 -6.22 -7.97
CA HIS A 207 9.71 -7.68 -7.76
C HIS A 207 9.21 -8.10 -6.37
N LEU A 208 9.62 -7.39 -5.29
CA LEU A 208 9.15 -7.73 -3.95
C LEU A 208 7.64 -7.49 -3.82
N GLU A 209 7.13 -6.38 -4.39
CA GLU A 209 5.70 -6.08 -4.39
C GLU A 209 4.89 -7.19 -5.06
N LYS A 210 5.36 -7.72 -6.20
CA LYS A 210 4.70 -8.82 -6.91
C LYS A 210 4.60 -10.11 -6.11
N MET A 211 5.52 -10.32 -5.17
CA MET A 211 5.49 -11.49 -4.30
C MET A 211 4.57 -11.32 -3.07
N MET A 212 4.27 -10.07 -2.68
CA MET A 212 3.64 -9.78 -1.38
C MET A 212 2.27 -9.14 -1.48
N SER A 213 2.04 -8.26 -2.46
CA SER A 213 0.90 -7.35 -2.43
C SER A 213 -0.39 -7.96 -2.99
N GLY A 214 -1.51 -7.36 -2.57
CA GLY A 214 -2.85 -7.83 -2.91
C GLY A 214 -3.14 -7.83 -4.41
N MET A 215 -2.49 -7.00 -5.20
CA MET A 215 -2.69 -6.99 -6.65
C MET A 215 -2.32 -8.34 -7.29
N TYR A 216 -1.39 -9.09 -6.67
CA TYR A 216 -0.79 -10.26 -7.30
C TYR A 216 -1.09 -11.60 -6.62
N LEU A 217 -1.50 -11.62 -5.33
CA LEU A 217 -1.72 -12.87 -4.60
C LEU A 217 -2.78 -13.77 -5.26
N GLY A 218 -3.83 -13.17 -5.81
CA GLY A 218 -4.86 -13.92 -6.55
C GLY A 218 -4.30 -14.57 -7.82
N GLU A 219 -3.53 -13.81 -8.60
CA GLU A 219 -2.93 -14.33 -9.83
C GLU A 219 -1.87 -15.38 -9.56
N LEU A 220 -0.99 -15.20 -8.58
CA LEU A 220 -0.02 -16.21 -8.16
C LEU A 220 -0.70 -17.52 -7.77
N SER A 221 -1.82 -17.42 -7.04
CA SER A 221 -2.63 -18.60 -6.67
C SER A 221 -3.26 -19.27 -7.89
N ARG A 222 -3.79 -18.47 -8.82
CA ARG A 222 -4.33 -18.96 -10.09
C ARG A 222 -3.26 -19.66 -10.94
N MET A 223 -2.10 -19.05 -11.11
CA MET A 223 -1.01 -19.61 -11.91
C MET A 223 -0.56 -20.95 -11.36
N TRP A 224 -0.38 -21.08 -10.05
CA TRP A 224 -0.03 -22.36 -9.46
C TRP A 224 -1.16 -23.40 -9.60
N ALA A 225 -2.41 -23.00 -9.42
CA ALA A 225 -3.55 -23.89 -9.65
C ALA A 225 -3.65 -24.37 -11.10
N VAL A 226 -3.33 -23.50 -12.07
CA VAL A 226 -3.29 -23.86 -13.51
C VAL A 226 -2.16 -24.86 -13.81
N GLU A 227 -0.99 -24.71 -13.19
CA GLU A 227 0.07 -25.72 -13.33
C GLU A 227 -0.35 -27.08 -12.78
N LEU A 228 -1.00 -27.13 -11.62
CA LEU A 228 -1.54 -28.36 -11.06
C LEU A 228 -2.64 -28.98 -11.95
N TRP A 229 -3.45 -28.14 -12.62
CA TRP A 229 -4.40 -28.64 -13.62
C TRP A 229 -3.71 -29.25 -14.83
N LYS A 230 -2.67 -28.60 -15.38
CA LYS A 230 -1.86 -29.15 -16.49
C LYS A 230 -1.23 -30.50 -16.11
N GLU A 231 -0.79 -30.64 -14.88
CA GLU A 231 -0.24 -31.87 -14.30
C GLU A 231 -1.32 -32.93 -13.96
N ARG A 232 -2.60 -32.65 -14.23
CA ARG A 232 -3.74 -33.48 -13.87
C ARG A 232 -3.87 -33.81 -12.39
N LYS A 233 -3.57 -32.87 -11.54
CA LYS A 233 -3.67 -32.97 -10.08
C LYS A 233 -4.85 -32.17 -9.49
N LEU A 234 -5.34 -31.15 -10.22
CA LEU A 234 -6.40 -30.26 -9.82
C LEU A 234 -7.40 -30.11 -10.98
N PHE A 235 -8.71 -30.10 -10.70
CA PHE A 235 -9.78 -29.94 -11.70
C PHE A 235 -9.63 -30.85 -12.92
N VAL A 236 -9.28 -32.11 -12.70
CA VAL A 236 -8.87 -33.07 -13.75
C VAL A 236 -9.90 -33.27 -14.87
N SER A 237 -11.19 -33.14 -14.54
CA SER A 237 -12.29 -33.27 -15.50
C SER A 237 -12.61 -31.98 -16.26
N HIS A 238 -12.04 -30.83 -15.87
CA HIS A 238 -12.37 -29.56 -16.49
C HIS A 238 -11.57 -29.35 -17.79
N PRO A 239 -12.22 -28.88 -18.90
CA PRO A 239 -11.57 -28.74 -20.21
C PRO A 239 -10.57 -27.56 -20.28
N GLY A 240 -10.51 -26.68 -19.28
CA GLY A 240 -9.59 -25.55 -19.23
C GLY A 240 -9.95 -24.38 -20.15
N ASN A 241 -11.22 -24.23 -20.52
CA ASN A 241 -11.68 -23.23 -21.50
C ASN A 241 -12.41 -22.01 -20.88
N CYS A 242 -12.33 -21.84 -19.56
CA CYS A 242 -12.91 -20.68 -18.87
C CYS A 242 -11.84 -19.65 -18.46
N PRO A 243 -12.22 -18.42 -18.09
CA PRO A 243 -11.31 -17.34 -17.75
C PRO A 243 -10.28 -17.69 -16.66
N PHE A 244 -10.63 -18.53 -15.69
CA PHE A 244 -9.67 -19.00 -14.69
C PHE A 244 -8.41 -19.61 -15.30
N PHE A 245 -8.55 -20.40 -16.39
CA PHE A 245 -7.40 -21.04 -17.04
C PHE A 245 -6.76 -20.20 -18.14
N THR A 246 -7.53 -19.35 -18.79
CA THR A 246 -7.12 -18.71 -20.05
C THR A 246 -6.79 -17.21 -19.94
N THR A 247 -7.28 -16.53 -18.88
CA THR A 247 -7.16 -15.08 -18.76
C THR A 247 -6.23 -14.70 -17.60
N PRO A 248 -5.06 -14.12 -17.89
CA PRO A 248 -4.20 -13.58 -16.85
C PRO A 248 -4.90 -12.52 -16.01
N MET A 249 -4.51 -12.40 -14.76
CA MET A 249 -5.04 -11.45 -13.79
C MET A 249 -6.56 -11.53 -13.55
N SER A 250 -7.16 -12.70 -13.84
CA SER A 250 -8.61 -12.91 -13.67
C SER A 250 -9.04 -13.18 -12.23
N VAL A 251 -8.12 -13.54 -11.34
CA VAL A 251 -8.41 -13.86 -9.93
C VAL A 251 -7.89 -12.74 -9.03
N ASP A 252 -8.83 -12.03 -8.41
CA ASP A 252 -8.54 -10.98 -7.41
C ASP A 252 -8.19 -11.60 -6.05
N SER A 253 -7.32 -10.94 -5.28
CA SER A 253 -6.90 -11.38 -3.93
C SER A 253 -8.05 -11.48 -2.91
N LYS A 254 -9.18 -10.82 -3.14
CA LYS A 254 -10.37 -11.01 -2.32
C LYS A 254 -10.82 -12.48 -2.29
N TYR A 255 -10.64 -13.21 -3.38
CA TYR A 255 -10.95 -14.64 -3.43
C TYR A 255 -9.99 -15.46 -2.57
N CYS A 256 -8.73 -15.06 -2.45
CA CYS A 256 -7.80 -15.67 -1.49
C CYS A 256 -8.31 -15.52 -0.06
N SER A 257 -8.80 -14.34 0.30
CA SER A 257 -9.38 -14.09 1.62
C SER A 257 -10.62 -14.94 1.89
N LEU A 258 -11.53 -15.05 0.93
CA LEU A 258 -12.74 -15.87 1.04
C LEU A 258 -12.41 -17.36 1.13
N ILE A 259 -11.47 -17.85 0.30
CA ILE A 259 -11.03 -19.26 0.30
C ILE A 259 -10.38 -19.63 1.64
N LEU A 260 -9.51 -18.79 2.18
CA LEU A 260 -8.87 -19.03 3.48
C LEU A 260 -9.85 -18.93 4.65
N GLY A 261 -10.84 -18.06 4.53
CA GLY A 261 -11.87 -17.85 5.54
C GLY A 261 -12.96 -18.91 5.55
N ASP A 262 -13.03 -19.80 4.55
CA ASP A 262 -14.04 -20.86 4.50
C ASP A 262 -13.77 -21.95 5.54
N ASN A 263 -14.56 -21.95 6.60
CA ASN A 263 -14.49 -22.90 7.71
C ASN A 263 -15.54 -24.01 7.61
N THR A 264 -16.29 -24.09 6.50
CA THR A 264 -17.29 -25.16 6.30
C THR A 264 -16.60 -26.48 5.94
N ALA A 265 -17.14 -27.60 6.41
CA ALA A 265 -16.55 -28.91 6.17
C ALA A 265 -16.50 -29.26 4.66
N ALA A 266 -17.46 -28.78 3.88
CA ALA A 266 -17.54 -29.03 2.44
C ALA A 266 -16.85 -27.94 1.60
N LEU A 267 -16.24 -26.92 2.21
CA LEU A 267 -15.66 -25.75 1.53
C LEU A 267 -16.70 -25.13 0.56
N GLU A 268 -17.84 -24.76 1.12
CA GLU A 268 -19.01 -24.28 0.36
C GLU A 268 -18.74 -22.94 -0.32
N GLU A 269 -18.02 -22.04 0.37
CA GLU A 269 -17.60 -20.75 -0.20
C GLU A 269 -16.62 -20.97 -1.37
N VAL A 270 -15.66 -21.88 -1.21
CA VAL A 270 -14.74 -22.24 -2.30
C VAL A 270 -15.53 -22.80 -3.49
N SER A 271 -16.51 -23.68 -3.25
CA SER A 271 -17.38 -24.20 -4.31
C SER A 271 -18.14 -23.09 -5.02
N ARG A 272 -18.67 -22.11 -4.28
CA ARG A 272 -19.39 -20.95 -4.84
C ARG A 272 -18.49 -20.05 -5.68
N ILE A 273 -17.26 -19.82 -5.23
CA ILE A 273 -16.25 -19.07 -5.99
C ILE A 273 -15.92 -19.79 -7.30
N LEU A 274 -15.71 -21.11 -7.26
CA LEU A 274 -15.42 -21.91 -8.46
C LEU A 274 -16.56 -21.86 -9.48
N LEU A 275 -17.82 -21.85 -9.02
CA LEU A 275 -18.98 -21.64 -9.90
C LEU A 275 -18.92 -20.27 -10.63
N GLN A 276 -18.46 -19.20 -9.98
CA GLN A 276 -18.30 -17.88 -10.61
C GLN A 276 -17.22 -17.88 -11.69
N PHE A 277 -16.28 -18.82 -11.62
CA PHE A 277 -15.22 -19.01 -12.60
C PHE A 277 -15.55 -20.10 -13.64
N ASP A 278 -16.81 -20.52 -13.75
CA ASP A 278 -17.26 -21.59 -14.66
C ASP A 278 -16.59 -22.96 -14.39
N ILE A 279 -16.32 -23.27 -13.13
CA ILE A 279 -15.79 -24.57 -12.67
C ILE A 279 -16.86 -25.26 -11.78
N PRO A 280 -17.97 -25.78 -12.36
CA PRO A 280 -19.10 -26.27 -11.58
C PRO A 280 -18.88 -27.64 -10.94
N ALA A 281 -17.95 -28.46 -11.46
CA ALA A 281 -17.76 -29.85 -11.07
C ALA A 281 -16.46 -30.03 -10.26
N SER A 282 -16.27 -29.22 -9.20
CA SER A 282 -15.15 -29.41 -8.28
C SER A 282 -15.43 -30.50 -7.25
N THR A 283 -14.47 -31.40 -7.05
CA THR A 283 -14.52 -32.39 -5.96
C THR A 283 -14.15 -31.77 -4.61
N GLN A 284 -14.32 -32.49 -3.51
CA GLN A 284 -13.84 -32.03 -2.21
C GLN A 284 -12.31 -31.88 -2.22
N GLU A 285 -11.62 -32.84 -2.81
CA GLU A 285 -10.15 -32.83 -2.94
C GLU A 285 -9.67 -31.63 -3.77
N ASP A 286 -10.38 -31.26 -4.84
CA ASP A 286 -10.06 -30.07 -5.64
C ASP A 286 -10.13 -28.80 -4.78
N ARG A 287 -11.19 -28.65 -3.97
CA ARG A 287 -11.38 -27.49 -3.11
C ARG A 287 -10.32 -27.41 -2.00
N GLU A 288 -9.99 -28.55 -1.39
CA GLU A 288 -8.94 -28.66 -0.38
C GLU A 288 -7.57 -28.31 -0.97
N LEU A 289 -7.24 -28.82 -2.16
CA LEU A 289 -5.98 -28.53 -2.82
C LEU A 289 -5.88 -27.06 -3.25
N LEU A 290 -6.94 -26.48 -3.79
CA LEU A 290 -6.97 -25.06 -4.11
C LEU A 290 -6.76 -24.19 -2.85
N ARG A 291 -7.42 -24.55 -1.74
CA ARG A 291 -7.21 -23.87 -0.45
C ARG A 291 -5.76 -23.97 0.03
N GLN A 292 -5.11 -25.11 -0.15
CA GLN A 292 -3.70 -25.29 0.16
C GLN A 292 -2.80 -24.41 -0.72
N VAL A 293 -3.08 -24.32 -2.02
CA VAL A 293 -2.35 -23.38 -2.92
C VAL A 293 -2.43 -21.96 -2.40
N VAL A 294 -3.64 -21.48 -2.12
CA VAL A 294 -3.85 -20.13 -1.58
C VAL A 294 -3.14 -19.94 -0.23
N PHE A 295 -3.24 -20.94 0.65
CA PHE A 295 -2.56 -20.93 1.95
C PHE A 295 -1.05 -20.71 1.79
N TYR A 296 -0.37 -21.46 0.93
CA TYR A 296 1.08 -21.34 0.76
C TYR A 296 1.48 -20.02 0.12
N ILE A 297 0.74 -19.51 -0.86
CA ILE A 297 1.01 -18.22 -1.49
C ILE A 297 0.86 -17.08 -0.47
N VAL A 298 -0.23 -17.04 0.27
CA VAL A 298 -0.50 -15.95 1.23
C VAL A 298 0.43 -16.05 2.44
N ARG A 299 0.69 -17.27 2.95
CA ARG A 299 1.65 -17.47 4.04
C ARG A 299 3.08 -17.08 3.64
N ARG A 300 3.49 -17.37 2.39
CA ARG A 300 4.77 -16.91 1.86
C ARG A 300 4.87 -15.37 1.91
N SER A 301 3.82 -14.67 1.45
CA SER A 301 3.76 -13.21 1.52
C SER A 301 3.93 -12.70 2.96
N ALA A 302 3.22 -13.29 3.92
CA ALA A 302 3.33 -12.92 5.34
C ALA A 302 4.75 -13.16 5.91
N ARG A 303 5.40 -14.23 5.51
CA ARG A 303 6.76 -14.52 5.94
C ARG A 303 7.82 -13.63 5.30
N LEU A 304 7.59 -13.22 4.05
CA LEU A 304 8.42 -12.18 3.40
C LEU A 304 8.27 -10.85 4.14
N MET A 305 7.05 -10.47 4.55
CA MET A 305 6.83 -9.28 5.37
C MET A 305 7.60 -9.36 6.70
N ALA A 306 7.56 -10.50 7.41
CA ALA A 306 8.31 -10.69 8.64
C ALA A 306 9.83 -10.56 8.43
N SER A 307 10.35 -11.16 7.35
CA SER A 307 11.76 -11.06 6.97
C SER A 307 12.16 -9.62 6.62
N PHE A 308 11.28 -8.90 5.95
CA PHE A 308 11.48 -7.51 5.59
C PHE A 308 11.50 -6.60 6.83
N ILE A 309 10.56 -6.78 7.77
CA ILE A 309 10.56 -6.07 9.06
C ILE A 309 11.85 -6.34 9.82
N HIS A 310 12.27 -7.61 9.91
CA HIS A 310 13.52 -7.99 10.56
C HIS A 310 14.73 -7.28 9.92
N ALA A 311 14.78 -7.19 8.59
CA ALA A 311 15.85 -6.51 7.86
C ALA A 311 15.89 -5.01 8.15
N ILE A 312 14.73 -4.33 8.22
CA ILE A 312 14.64 -2.91 8.60
C ILE A 312 15.24 -2.71 10.01
N TYR A 313 14.81 -3.47 10.99
CA TYR A 313 15.32 -3.34 12.36
C TYR A 313 16.81 -3.67 12.47
N THR A 314 17.29 -4.66 11.74
CA THR A 314 18.72 -4.97 11.65
C THR A 314 19.52 -3.80 11.08
N HIS A 315 18.98 -3.12 10.07
CA HIS A 315 19.57 -1.92 9.48
C HIS A 315 19.53 -0.73 10.46
N MET A 316 18.42 -0.51 11.13
CA MET A 316 18.24 0.62 12.07
C MET A 316 19.19 0.51 13.26
N GLY A 317 19.45 -0.70 13.77
CA GLY A 317 20.36 -0.96 14.89
C GLY A 317 19.65 -1.14 16.23
N GLU A 318 20.42 -1.53 17.27
CA GLU A 318 19.91 -1.92 18.60
C GLU A 318 19.13 -0.82 19.32
N GLU A 319 19.42 0.44 19.03
CA GLU A 319 18.71 1.60 19.63
C GLU A 319 17.23 1.69 19.25
N PHE A 320 16.79 0.89 18.27
CA PHE A 320 15.41 0.81 17.82
C PHE A 320 14.71 -0.50 18.23
N ASN A 321 15.34 -1.38 19.01
CA ASN A 321 14.77 -2.69 19.37
C ASN A 321 13.43 -2.60 20.11
N ASP A 322 13.22 -1.54 20.90
CA ASP A 322 11.96 -1.32 21.64
C ASP A 322 10.92 -0.53 20.82
N LYS A 323 11.14 -0.36 19.53
CA LYS A 323 10.24 0.40 18.68
C LYS A 323 9.18 -0.48 18.04
N THR A 324 8.07 0.15 17.69
CA THR A 324 6.90 -0.53 17.13
C THR A 324 6.74 -0.25 15.64
N VAL A 325 5.98 -1.11 14.97
CA VAL A 325 5.63 -1.02 13.55
C VAL A 325 4.16 -0.62 13.42
N GLY A 326 3.89 0.44 12.67
CA GLY A 326 2.53 0.76 12.22
C GLY A 326 2.26 0.14 10.85
N VAL A 327 1.17 -0.61 10.70
CA VAL A 327 0.81 -1.24 9.42
C VAL A 327 -0.59 -0.84 9.01
N ASP A 328 -0.73 -0.43 7.74
CA ASP A 328 -2.00 -0.20 7.05
C ASP A 328 -2.10 -1.08 5.80
N GLY A 329 -3.30 -1.18 5.25
CA GLY A 329 -3.57 -1.90 4.00
C GLY A 329 -4.42 -3.15 4.18
N SER A 330 -5.21 -3.43 3.14
CA SER A 330 -6.25 -4.46 3.16
C SER A 330 -5.71 -5.89 3.29
N VAL A 331 -4.54 -6.20 2.75
CA VAL A 331 -3.94 -7.53 2.89
C VAL A 331 -3.61 -7.80 4.35
N TYR A 332 -2.93 -6.87 5.02
CA TYR A 332 -2.58 -7.06 6.43
C TYR A 332 -3.81 -7.09 7.34
N LYS A 333 -4.80 -6.21 7.08
CA LYS A 333 -5.99 -6.07 7.93
C LYS A 333 -7.02 -7.18 7.75
N LEU A 334 -7.26 -7.61 6.52
CA LEU A 334 -8.44 -8.40 6.17
C LEU A 334 -8.13 -9.83 5.73
N MET A 335 -6.88 -10.15 5.36
CA MET A 335 -6.53 -11.50 4.94
C MET A 335 -6.48 -12.43 6.15
N PRO A 336 -7.27 -13.51 6.18
CA PRO A 336 -7.30 -14.43 7.30
C PRO A 336 -5.91 -14.98 7.65
N PHE A 337 -5.62 -15.04 8.95
CA PHE A 337 -4.35 -15.56 9.52
C PHE A 337 -3.08 -14.75 9.17
N TYR A 338 -3.16 -13.71 8.35
CA TYR A 338 -1.98 -13.00 7.87
C TYR A 338 -1.13 -12.43 9.03
N GLN A 339 -1.76 -11.74 9.97
CA GLN A 339 -1.10 -11.16 11.14
C GLN A 339 -0.42 -12.25 11.99
N THR A 340 -1.09 -13.39 12.19
CA THR A 340 -0.54 -14.55 12.90
C THR A 340 0.73 -15.06 12.21
N TRP A 341 0.71 -15.22 10.88
CA TRP A 341 1.86 -15.73 10.13
C TRP A 341 3.03 -14.74 10.08
N VAL A 342 2.76 -13.42 10.13
CA VAL A 342 3.81 -12.41 10.30
C VAL A 342 4.45 -12.55 11.70
N ALA A 343 3.64 -12.65 12.75
CA ALA A 343 4.13 -12.82 14.11
C ALA A 343 4.95 -14.12 14.28
N GLU A 344 4.46 -15.26 13.75
CA GLU A 344 5.21 -16.53 13.71
C GLU A 344 6.56 -16.34 13.00
N GLY A 345 6.57 -15.64 11.86
CA GLY A 345 7.80 -15.38 11.10
C GLY A 345 8.81 -14.54 11.87
N LEU A 346 8.37 -13.51 12.58
CA LEU A 346 9.22 -12.72 13.46
C LEU A 346 9.75 -13.52 14.64
N GLU A 347 8.91 -14.35 15.26
CA GLU A 347 9.36 -15.25 16.36
C GLU A 347 10.44 -16.23 15.90
N GLU A 348 10.29 -16.83 14.71
CA GLU A 348 11.30 -17.73 14.12
C GLU A 348 12.62 -17.00 13.81
N LEU A 349 12.56 -15.69 13.52
CA LEU A 349 13.73 -14.83 13.32
C LEU A 349 14.30 -14.29 14.64
N GLY A 350 13.77 -14.71 15.80
CA GLY A 350 14.21 -14.27 17.11
C GLY A 350 13.75 -12.86 17.50
N ARG A 351 12.73 -12.30 16.82
CA ARG A 351 12.24 -10.92 17.01
C ARG A 351 10.87 -10.87 17.69
N LYS A 352 10.80 -11.45 18.91
CA LYS A 352 9.62 -11.31 19.79
C LYS A 352 9.46 -9.90 20.38
N ASP A 353 10.49 -9.09 20.29
CA ASP A 353 10.57 -7.72 20.76
C ASP A 353 9.81 -6.73 19.87
N ILE A 354 9.50 -7.10 18.63
CA ILE A 354 8.81 -6.21 17.68
C ILE A 354 7.28 -6.33 17.85
N ASP A 355 6.66 -5.24 18.28
CA ASP A 355 5.21 -5.11 18.32
C ASP A 355 4.69 -4.43 17.03
N ILE A 356 3.57 -4.95 16.51
CA ILE A 356 2.93 -4.46 15.29
C ILE A 356 1.52 -3.99 15.61
N GLY A 357 1.27 -2.70 15.40
CA GLY A 357 -0.03 -2.10 15.55
C GLY A 357 -0.66 -1.67 14.23
N LEU A 358 -1.98 -1.73 14.15
CA LEU A 358 -2.70 -1.18 13.00
C LEU A 358 -2.62 0.35 13.02
N ALA A 359 -2.46 0.93 11.83
CA ALA A 359 -2.58 2.36 11.59
C ALA A 359 -3.84 2.59 10.74
N ASP A 360 -4.96 2.80 11.41
CA ASP A 360 -6.21 3.06 10.70
C ASP A 360 -6.19 4.45 10.08
N ASP A 361 -6.51 4.51 8.77
CA ASP A 361 -6.48 5.74 7.98
C ASP A 361 -5.12 6.48 8.05
N GLY A 362 -4.06 5.69 8.09
CA GLY A 362 -2.71 6.18 8.38
C GLY A 362 -2.24 7.26 7.44
N SER A 363 -2.48 7.13 6.13
CA SER A 363 -2.07 8.10 5.12
C SER A 363 -2.69 9.48 5.35
N SER A 364 -4.00 9.54 5.56
CA SER A 364 -4.76 10.79 5.71
C SER A 364 -4.44 11.47 7.05
N ILE A 365 -4.53 10.72 8.16
CA ILE A 365 -4.24 11.24 9.49
C ILE A 365 -2.78 11.75 9.58
N GLY A 366 -1.84 10.97 9.05
CA GLY A 366 -0.43 11.33 9.06
C GLY A 366 -0.16 12.63 8.30
N ALA A 367 -0.74 12.82 7.12
CA ALA A 367 -0.61 14.05 6.37
C ALA A 367 -1.16 15.26 7.14
N ALA A 368 -2.31 15.11 7.80
CA ALA A 368 -2.87 16.17 8.65
C ALA A 368 -1.97 16.52 9.83
N LEU A 369 -1.36 15.52 10.48
CA LEU A 369 -0.43 15.70 11.60
C LEU A 369 0.85 16.41 11.15
N ILE A 370 1.45 16.00 10.04
CA ILE A 370 2.63 16.62 9.46
C ILE A 370 2.33 18.09 9.15
N ALA A 371 1.22 18.36 8.47
CA ALA A 371 0.83 19.72 8.12
C ALA A 371 0.59 20.61 9.35
N PHE A 372 0.06 20.05 10.43
CA PHE A 372 -0.18 20.75 11.69
C PHE A 372 1.14 21.17 12.37
N ASP A 373 2.14 20.27 12.37
CA ASP A 373 3.43 20.51 13.05
C ASP A 373 4.37 21.46 12.28
N VAL A 374 4.15 21.65 10.97
CA VAL A 374 4.93 22.60 10.18
C VAL A 374 4.74 24.02 10.74
N LYS A 375 5.82 24.59 11.27
CA LYS A 375 5.85 25.98 11.73
C LYS A 375 5.84 26.90 10.53
N GLU A 376 5.05 27.96 10.60
CA GLU A 376 5.13 29.06 9.64
C GLU A 376 6.51 29.71 9.77
N SER A 377 7.26 29.74 8.67
CA SER A 377 8.59 30.34 8.59
C SER A 377 8.50 31.84 8.38
#